data_a5f83d0adbe253e83a1b20ec5d181d8f
#
_entry.id   a5f83d0adbe253e83a1b20ec5d181d8f
#
_cell.length_a   1.000
_cell.length_b   1.000
_cell.length_c   1.000
_cell.angle_alpha   90.00
_cell.angle_beta   90.00
_cell.angle_gamma   90.00
#
_symmetry.space_group_name_H-M   'P 1'
#
loop_
_entity.id
_entity.type
_entity.pdbx_description
1 polymer ?
#
loop_
_entity_poly.entity_id
_entity_poly.type
_entity_poly.pdbx_seq_one_letter_code
_entity_poly.pdbx_strand_id
1 'polypeptide(L)'
;MKRAAAVVLGVSLVLILGCGTQSYETRLETTLDNMKYQKRLDDNLGDAATKGKLEELQIYVRPPKNMTGPTQTFQLTVVEPGKYDVESSFIEREKQSLHILGRVKRPKTPSKKAPTHAETPRGKFNVDIVDLIKNVYGAELAVSDFKDDTKRDNTFKYKLLDLNAKNVQIYLYGGKNSPYEVALIFEYPKAEHNAANPKIGLCMESFAVGDQAKRAFAGGETEDIEGTGEAAPPPVAF
;
A
#
# COMPACT_ATOMS: atom_id res chain seq x y z
N MET A 1 -3.96 -66.63 9.67
CA MET A 1 -3.20 -65.42 10.11
C MET A 1 -2.51 -64.64 8.96
N LYS A 2 -1.99 -65.28 7.90
CA LYS A 2 -1.29 -64.57 6.80
C LYS A 2 -2.17 -63.62 5.93
N ARG A 3 -3.49 -63.86 5.82
CA ARG A 3 -4.41 -63.02 5.01
C ARG A 3 -4.85 -61.75 5.73
N ALA A 4 -4.89 -61.73 7.06
CA ALA A 4 -5.24 -60.51 7.83
C ALA A 4 -4.11 -59.46 7.82
N ALA A 5 -2.86 -59.90 7.81
CA ALA A 5 -1.70 -59.01 7.78
C ALA A 5 -1.60 -58.22 6.45
N ALA A 6 -1.97 -58.85 5.32
CA ALA A 6 -1.94 -58.21 4.00
C ALA A 6 -3.01 -57.12 3.86
N VAL A 7 -4.19 -57.27 4.48
CA VAL A 7 -5.28 -56.25 4.43
C VAL A 7 -4.90 -55.04 5.27
N VAL A 8 -4.29 -55.22 6.44
CA VAL A 8 -3.85 -54.14 7.31
C VAL A 8 -2.74 -53.29 6.64
N LEU A 9 -1.80 -53.96 5.94
CA LEU A 9 -0.73 -53.27 5.23
C LEU A 9 -1.25 -52.45 4.05
N GLY A 10 -2.25 -52.95 3.32
CA GLY A 10 -2.90 -52.26 2.21
C GLY A 10 -3.68 -51.02 2.65
N VAL A 11 -4.40 -51.09 3.77
CA VAL A 11 -5.16 -49.94 4.31
C VAL A 11 -4.23 -48.86 4.84
N SER A 12 -3.11 -49.24 5.50
CA SER A 12 -2.11 -48.26 5.97
C SER A 12 -1.43 -47.51 4.82
N LEU A 13 -1.20 -48.15 3.68
CA LEU A 13 -0.54 -47.51 2.52
C LEU A 13 -1.46 -46.45 1.83
N VAL A 14 -2.77 -46.71 1.82
CA VAL A 14 -3.75 -45.76 1.24
C VAL A 14 -3.92 -44.50 2.11
N LEU A 15 -3.78 -44.63 3.45
CA LEU A 15 -3.89 -43.49 4.37
C LEU A 15 -2.69 -42.52 4.28
N ILE A 16 -1.50 -42.98 3.89
CA ILE A 16 -0.28 -42.18 3.78
C ILE A 16 -0.30 -41.34 2.48
N LEU A 17 -0.95 -41.80 1.42
CA LEU A 17 -1.02 -41.10 0.13
C LEU A 17 -2.05 -39.98 0.11
N GLY A 18 -3.01 -39.92 1.05
CA GLY A 18 -4.09 -38.95 1.06
C GLY A 18 -3.78 -37.59 1.71
N CYS A 19 -2.81 -37.48 2.61
CA CYS A 19 -2.53 -36.24 3.35
C CYS A 19 -1.63 -35.25 2.63
N GLY A 20 -0.87 -35.66 1.60
CA GLY A 20 0.07 -34.77 0.90
C GLY A 20 -0.54 -33.99 -0.27
N THR A 21 -1.55 -34.55 -0.92
CA THR A 21 -2.14 -33.96 -2.14
C THR A 21 -2.96 -32.71 -1.84
N GLN A 22 -3.74 -32.71 -0.78
CA GLN A 22 -4.61 -31.59 -0.43
C GLN A 22 -3.81 -30.32 -0.04
N SER A 23 -2.70 -30.49 0.69
CA SER A 23 -1.81 -29.37 1.01
C SER A 23 -1.07 -28.84 -0.23
N TYR A 24 -0.73 -29.70 -1.18
CA TYR A 24 -0.11 -29.33 -2.43
C TYR A 24 -1.08 -28.55 -3.35
N GLU A 25 -2.31 -29.04 -3.49
CA GLU A 25 -3.36 -28.38 -4.27
C GLU A 25 -3.66 -26.98 -3.71
N THR A 26 -3.82 -26.83 -2.40
CA THR A 26 -4.04 -25.52 -1.76
C THR A 26 -2.88 -24.56 -2.00
N ARG A 27 -1.62 -25.03 -1.89
CA ARG A 27 -0.44 -24.21 -2.19
C ARG A 27 -0.40 -23.81 -3.67
N LEU A 28 -0.73 -24.71 -4.57
CA LEU A 28 -0.77 -24.43 -6.00
C LEU A 28 -1.84 -23.39 -6.33
N GLU A 29 -3.05 -23.53 -5.80
CA GLU A 29 -4.13 -22.54 -5.96
C GLU A 29 -3.72 -21.17 -5.44
N THR A 30 -3.16 -21.09 -4.23
CA THR A 30 -2.64 -19.85 -3.65
C THR A 30 -1.58 -19.21 -4.54
N THR A 31 -0.63 -20.00 -5.05
CA THR A 31 0.39 -19.51 -5.96
C THR A 31 -0.19 -18.97 -7.26
N LEU A 32 -1.15 -19.70 -7.86
CA LEU A 32 -1.84 -19.27 -9.09
C LEU A 32 -2.64 -17.97 -8.87
N ASP A 33 -3.29 -17.82 -7.74
CA ASP A 33 -4.05 -16.62 -7.43
C ASP A 33 -3.12 -15.42 -7.16
N ASN A 34 -2.00 -15.63 -6.50
CA ASN A 34 -0.96 -14.62 -6.34
C ASN A 34 -0.39 -14.20 -7.71
N MET A 35 -0.10 -15.15 -8.60
CA MET A 35 0.38 -14.82 -9.96
C MET A 35 -0.67 -14.03 -10.77
N LYS A 36 -1.95 -14.39 -10.69
CA LYS A 36 -3.04 -13.63 -11.33
C LYS A 36 -3.14 -12.22 -10.75
N TYR A 37 -3.00 -12.10 -9.44
CA TYR A 37 -3.01 -10.81 -8.75
C TYR A 37 -1.84 -9.94 -9.19
N GLN A 38 -0.61 -10.46 -9.17
CA GLN A 38 0.58 -9.74 -9.64
C GLN A 38 0.43 -9.30 -11.10
N LYS A 39 -0.03 -10.21 -11.98
CA LYS A 39 -0.32 -9.85 -13.36
C LYS A 39 -1.34 -8.70 -13.45
N ARG A 40 -2.40 -8.71 -12.65
CA ARG A 40 -3.40 -7.62 -12.62
C ARG A 40 -2.79 -6.30 -12.18
N LEU A 41 -1.86 -6.33 -11.19
CA LEU A 41 -1.12 -5.14 -10.80
C LEU A 41 -0.24 -4.63 -11.94
N ASP A 42 0.53 -5.51 -12.60
CA ASP A 42 1.47 -5.14 -13.68
C ASP A 42 0.75 -4.62 -14.93
N ASP A 43 -0.43 -5.15 -15.22
CA ASP A 43 -1.25 -4.68 -16.36
C ASP A 43 -1.82 -3.27 -16.12
N ASN A 44 -2.08 -2.86 -14.86
CA ASN A 44 -2.81 -1.64 -14.52
C ASN A 44 -2.00 -0.57 -13.80
N LEU A 45 -0.90 -0.94 -13.14
CA LEU A 45 -0.05 -0.05 -12.37
C LEU A 45 1.33 0.08 -12.99
N GLY A 46 1.94 1.24 -12.78
CA GLY A 46 3.35 1.48 -13.06
C GLY A 46 4.25 0.91 -11.98
N ASP A 47 5.55 1.10 -12.15
CA ASP A 47 6.54 0.71 -11.15
C ASP A 47 6.49 1.65 -9.95
N ALA A 48 6.81 1.12 -8.77
CA ALA A 48 6.99 1.95 -7.60
C ALA A 48 8.23 2.83 -7.75
N ALA A 49 8.21 3.99 -7.08
CA ALA A 49 9.39 4.85 -7.02
C ALA A 49 10.46 4.21 -6.12
N THR A 50 11.50 3.64 -6.73
CA THR A 50 12.62 2.97 -6.06
C THR A 50 13.77 3.91 -5.71
N LYS A 51 13.59 5.22 -5.85
CA LYS A 51 14.59 6.24 -5.51
C LYS A 51 13.90 7.46 -4.91
N GLY A 52 14.56 8.04 -3.90
CA GLY A 52 14.11 9.28 -3.28
C GLY A 52 13.38 9.09 -1.96
N LYS A 53 12.66 10.12 -1.52
CA LYS A 53 12.08 10.19 -0.18
C LYS A 53 11.04 9.10 0.13
N LEU A 54 10.33 8.58 -0.88
CA LEU A 54 9.35 7.51 -0.67
C LEU A 54 10.05 6.22 -0.21
N GLU A 55 11.13 5.83 -0.89
CA GLU A 55 11.93 4.67 -0.49
C GLU A 55 12.63 4.89 0.85
N GLU A 56 13.30 6.05 1.03
CA GLU A 56 14.00 6.41 2.26
C GLU A 56 13.08 6.35 3.49
N LEU A 57 11.82 6.77 3.34
CA LEU A 57 10.81 6.75 4.38
C LEU A 57 10.00 5.46 4.40
N GLN A 58 10.31 4.50 3.54
CA GLN A 58 9.64 3.21 3.48
C GLN A 58 8.13 3.35 3.23
N ILE A 59 7.77 4.13 2.24
CA ILE A 59 6.40 4.30 1.76
C ILE A 59 6.36 3.75 0.33
N TYR A 60 5.78 2.58 0.17
CA TYR A 60 5.65 1.90 -1.12
C TYR A 60 4.29 2.18 -1.72
N VAL A 61 4.26 2.59 -2.98
CA VAL A 61 3.05 2.76 -3.75
C VAL A 61 3.36 2.53 -5.24
N ARG A 62 2.51 1.82 -5.92
CA ARG A 62 2.52 1.68 -7.38
C ARG A 62 1.47 2.62 -7.97
N PRO A 63 1.86 3.69 -8.68
CA PRO A 63 0.89 4.61 -9.28
C PRO A 63 0.12 3.92 -10.41
N PRO A 64 -1.07 4.39 -10.79
CA PRO A 64 -1.73 3.96 -12.02
C PRO A 64 -0.79 4.04 -13.22
N LYS A 65 -0.91 3.05 -14.12
CA LYS A 65 -0.06 2.95 -15.33
C LYS A 65 -0.17 4.22 -16.17
N ASN A 66 0.96 4.63 -16.76
CA ASN A 66 1.18 5.85 -17.55
C ASN A 66 1.36 7.14 -16.74
N MET A 67 1.23 7.13 -15.43
CA MET A 67 1.68 8.25 -14.63
C MET A 67 3.21 8.30 -14.59
N THR A 68 3.78 9.48 -14.79
CA THR A 68 5.21 9.76 -14.67
C THR A 68 5.51 10.44 -13.34
N GLY A 69 6.60 10.05 -12.69
CA GLY A 69 7.00 10.59 -11.38
C GLY A 69 7.97 9.65 -10.66
N PRO A 70 8.29 9.94 -9.40
CA PRO A 70 7.82 11.11 -8.65
C PRO A 70 8.46 12.40 -9.14
N THR A 71 7.65 13.45 -9.31
CA THR A 71 8.13 14.79 -9.59
C THR A 71 8.28 15.57 -8.29
N GLN A 72 9.30 16.41 -8.19
CA GLN A 72 9.47 17.31 -7.05
C GLN A 72 8.56 18.55 -7.15
N THR A 73 8.01 18.80 -8.32
CA THR A 73 7.07 19.90 -8.52
C THR A 73 5.71 19.47 -8.00
N PHE A 74 5.46 19.81 -6.75
CA PHE A 74 4.17 19.60 -6.14
C PHE A 74 3.17 20.61 -6.71
N GLN A 75 2.17 20.12 -7.43
CA GLN A 75 1.18 21.00 -8.06
C GLN A 75 0.10 21.51 -7.10
N LEU A 76 0.03 20.94 -5.89
CA LEU A 76 -0.80 21.50 -4.83
C LEU A 76 -0.05 22.69 -4.19
N THR A 77 -0.16 23.83 -4.79
CA THR A 77 0.70 25.01 -4.67
C THR A 77 0.75 25.74 -3.32
N VAL A 78 0.27 25.17 -2.24
CA VAL A 78 0.18 25.85 -0.92
C VAL A 78 0.66 24.94 0.23
N VAL A 79 1.75 24.21 0.02
CA VAL A 79 2.32 23.43 1.13
C VAL A 79 3.39 24.25 1.81
N GLU A 80 3.23 24.50 3.11
CA GLU A 80 4.25 25.13 3.92
C GLU A 80 5.50 24.25 3.97
N PRO A 81 6.70 24.78 3.66
CA PRO A 81 7.94 24.01 3.66
C PRO A 81 8.17 23.33 5.02
N GLY A 82 8.50 22.03 5.01
CA GLY A 82 8.77 21.23 6.21
C GLY A 82 7.53 20.73 6.96
N LYS A 83 6.33 21.02 6.48
CA LYS A 83 5.08 20.49 7.06
C LYS A 83 4.96 18.98 6.90
N TYR A 84 5.48 18.43 5.78
CA TYR A 84 5.52 17.01 5.49
C TYR A 84 6.96 16.51 5.29
N ASP A 85 7.21 15.25 5.61
CA ASP A 85 8.52 14.62 5.40
C ASP A 85 8.68 14.16 3.94
N VAL A 86 7.56 13.81 3.30
CA VAL A 86 7.50 13.51 1.86
C VAL A 86 6.37 14.29 1.20
N GLU A 87 6.69 14.82 0.05
CA GLU A 87 5.78 15.47 -0.91
C GLU A 87 6.19 14.97 -2.29
N SER A 88 5.32 14.21 -2.93
CA SER A 88 5.60 13.58 -4.23
C SER A 88 4.36 13.60 -5.09
N SER A 89 4.55 13.75 -6.40
CA SER A 89 3.45 13.71 -7.36
C SER A 89 3.78 12.81 -8.54
N PHE A 90 2.79 12.05 -8.97
CA PHE A 90 2.80 11.28 -10.21
C PHE A 90 1.70 11.85 -11.12
N ILE A 91 2.01 12.05 -12.38
CA ILE A 91 1.14 12.78 -13.28
C ILE A 91 1.04 12.07 -14.63
N GLU A 92 -0.17 11.85 -15.10
CA GLU A 92 -0.47 11.58 -16.50
C GLU A 92 -1.06 12.87 -17.06
N ARG A 93 -0.30 13.53 -17.95
CA ARG A 93 -0.63 14.89 -18.45
C ARG A 93 -2.07 14.97 -18.92
N GLU A 94 -2.80 16.00 -18.42
CA GLU A 94 -4.20 16.33 -18.77
C GLU A 94 -5.24 15.27 -18.42
N LYS A 95 -4.87 14.15 -17.78
CA LYS A 95 -5.79 13.08 -17.44
C LYS A 95 -5.93 12.91 -15.94
N GLN A 96 -4.85 12.57 -15.26
CA GLN A 96 -4.93 12.26 -13.85
C GLN A 96 -3.63 12.57 -13.10
N SER A 97 -3.75 12.82 -11.81
CA SER A 97 -2.61 12.98 -10.92
C SER A 97 -2.81 12.22 -9.61
N LEU A 98 -1.70 11.80 -9.01
CA LEU A 98 -1.61 11.27 -7.67
C LEU A 98 -0.63 12.14 -6.88
N HIS A 99 -1.10 12.73 -5.78
CA HIS A 99 -0.27 13.46 -4.84
C HIS A 99 -0.12 12.66 -3.55
N ILE A 100 1.10 12.52 -3.07
CA ILE A 100 1.45 11.78 -1.85
C ILE A 100 2.07 12.75 -0.86
N LEU A 101 1.44 12.86 0.30
CA LEU A 101 1.93 13.62 1.44
C LEU A 101 2.14 12.67 2.60
N GLY A 102 3.28 12.73 3.25
CA GLY A 102 3.55 11.81 4.34
C GLY A 102 4.31 12.45 5.50
N ARG A 103 4.04 11.96 6.70
CA ARG A 103 4.79 12.20 7.93
C ARG A 103 5.18 10.88 8.56
N VAL A 104 6.41 10.81 9.06
CA VAL A 104 6.88 9.67 9.84
C VAL A 104 7.18 10.14 11.25
N LYS A 105 6.44 9.59 12.22
CA LYS A 105 6.69 9.84 13.65
C LYS A 105 7.96 9.12 14.05
N ARG A 106 9.08 9.82 14.05
CA ARG A 106 10.34 9.26 14.57
C ARG A 106 10.27 9.18 16.09
N PRO A 107 10.72 8.06 16.70
CA PRO A 107 10.89 8.04 18.15
C PRO A 107 11.83 9.17 18.52
N LYS A 108 11.47 9.94 19.56
CA LYS A 108 12.31 11.01 20.09
C LYS A 108 13.59 10.37 20.63
N THR A 109 14.63 10.29 19.81
CA THR A 109 15.97 9.94 20.28
C THR A 109 16.41 11.11 21.14
N PRO A 110 16.83 10.91 22.39
CA PRO A 110 17.36 11.98 23.21
C PRO A 110 18.71 12.41 22.62
N SER A 111 18.65 13.31 21.64
CA SER A 111 19.86 13.91 21.07
C SER A 111 20.39 14.91 22.06
N LYS A 112 21.63 14.70 22.51
CA LYS A 112 22.37 15.65 23.37
C LYS A 112 22.74 16.97 22.68
N LYS A 113 22.43 17.11 21.38
CA LYS A 113 22.59 18.36 20.63
C LYS A 113 21.18 18.86 20.29
N ALA A 114 20.83 20.01 20.83
CA ALA A 114 19.62 20.72 20.48
C ALA A 114 19.55 20.89 18.92
N PRO A 115 18.44 20.58 18.26
CA PRO A 115 18.29 20.85 16.85
C PRO A 115 18.43 22.36 16.61
N THR A 116 19.32 22.73 15.69
CA THR A 116 19.64 24.12 15.35
C THR A 116 18.51 24.82 14.60
N HIS A 117 17.44 24.10 14.26
CA HIS A 117 16.22 24.63 13.66
C HIS A 117 15.04 24.28 14.57
N ALA A 118 14.30 25.31 15.01
CA ALA A 118 13.05 25.13 15.71
C ALA A 118 12.11 24.28 14.83
N GLU A 119 11.78 23.06 15.29
CA GLU A 119 10.76 22.24 14.61
C GLU A 119 9.44 23.03 14.64
N THR A 120 8.92 23.35 13.48
CA THR A 120 7.57 23.95 13.36
C THR A 120 6.58 23.01 14.06
N PRO A 121 5.72 23.52 14.98
CA PRO A 121 4.75 22.68 15.66
C PRO A 121 3.85 22.00 14.63
N ARG A 122 3.95 20.68 14.50
CA ARG A 122 3.14 19.90 13.57
C ARG A 122 1.77 19.68 14.19
N GLY A 123 0.71 20.16 13.51
CA GLY A 123 -0.68 19.90 13.86
C GLY A 123 -1.08 18.44 13.71
N LYS A 124 -2.37 18.14 13.88
CA LYS A 124 -2.92 16.81 13.58
C LYS A 124 -2.93 16.60 12.07
N PHE A 125 -2.26 15.54 11.57
CA PHE A 125 -2.09 15.27 10.14
C PHE A 125 -3.40 15.36 9.33
N ASN A 126 -4.45 14.69 9.80
CA ASN A 126 -5.73 14.69 9.09
C ASN A 126 -6.37 16.07 9.00
N VAL A 127 -6.18 16.94 10.02
CA VAL A 127 -6.66 18.32 10.01
C VAL A 127 -5.88 19.14 9.00
N ASP A 128 -4.54 18.99 8.99
CA ASP A 128 -3.67 19.69 8.04
C ASP A 128 -3.99 19.31 6.59
N ILE A 129 -4.32 18.03 6.31
CA ILE A 129 -4.73 17.59 4.97
C ILE A 129 -6.10 18.17 4.61
N VAL A 130 -7.06 18.16 5.54
CA VAL A 130 -8.39 18.75 5.29
C VAL A 130 -8.27 20.24 4.97
N ASP A 131 -7.47 20.99 5.73
CA ASP A 131 -7.25 22.42 5.48
C ASP A 131 -6.55 22.67 4.13
N LEU A 132 -5.58 21.82 3.76
CA LEU A 132 -4.96 21.86 2.44
C LEU A 132 -6.00 21.66 1.33
N ILE A 133 -6.85 20.63 1.45
CA ILE A 133 -7.89 20.33 0.47
C ILE A 133 -8.90 21.48 0.33
N LYS A 134 -9.33 22.08 1.45
CA LYS A 134 -10.18 23.27 1.43
C LYS A 134 -9.55 24.41 0.67
N ASN A 135 -8.28 24.69 0.96
CA ASN A 135 -7.57 25.81 0.34
C ASN A 135 -7.33 25.60 -1.17
N VAL A 136 -7.05 24.35 -1.58
CA VAL A 136 -6.76 24.03 -2.99
C VAL A 136 -8.02 23.96 -3.85
N TYR A 137 -9.09 23.33 -3.31
CA TYR A 137 -10.30 23.02 -4.10
C TYR A 137 -11.50 23.90 -3.74
N GLY A 138 -11.42 24.71 -2.70
CA GLY A 138 -12.54 25.51 -2.22
C GLY A 138 -13.71 24.68 -1.69
N ALA A 139 -13.43 23.43 -1.29
CA ALA A 139 -14.48 22.48 -0.88
C ALA A 139 -14.69 22.55 0.63
N GLU A 140 -15.96 22.61 1.07
CA GLU A 140 -16.29 22.41 2.47
C GLU A 140 -16.07 20.95 2.86
N LEU A 141 -15.18 20.71 3.83
CA LEU A 141 -14.76 19.37 4.25
C LEU A 141 -14.37 19.36 5.73
N ALA A 142 -14.74 18.30 6.44
CA ALA A 142 -14.33 18.03 7.82
C ALA A 142 -13.73 16.62 7.94
N VAL A 143 -12.93 16.39 8.97
CA VAL A 143 -12.34 15.05 9.23
C VAL A 143 -13.45 14.01 9.47
N SER A 144 -14.60 14.41 10.02
CA SER A 144 -15.76 13.54 10.22
C SER A 144 -16.42 13.04 8.94
N ASP A 145 -16.17 13.69 7.78
CA ASP A 145 -16.79 13.34 6.51
C ASP A 145 -16.11 12.13 5.83
N PHE A 146 -14.97 11.71 6.37
CA PHE A 146 -14.25 10.55 5.88
C PHE A 146 -14.84 9.27 6.47
N LYS A 147 -15.02 8.26 5.60
CA LYS A 147 -15.45 6.91 5.96
C LYS A 147 -14.27 5.96 5.95
N ASP A 148 -14.38 4.87 6.71
CA ASP A 148 -13.40 3.80 6.63
C ASP A 148 -13.56 3.04 5.31
N ASP A 149 -12.44 2.79 4.64
CA ASP A 149 -12.34 1.99 3.41
C ASP A 149 -11.14 1.06 3.55
N THR A 150 -11.41 -0.25 3.51
CA THR A 150 -10.36 -1.26 3.63
C THR A 150 -9.99 -1.78 2.24
N LYS A 151 -8.70 -1.72 1.92
CA LYS A 151 -8.12 -2.24 0.70
C LYS A 151 -7.07 -3.27 1.10
N ARG A 152 -7.37 -4.53 0.89
CA ARG A 152 -6.55 -5.64 1.36
C ARG A 152 -6.24 -5.51 2.86
N ASP A 153 -4.99 -5.33 3.25
CA ASP A 153 -4.53 -5.29 4.65
C ASP A 153 -4.53 -3.88 5.26
N ASN A 154 -4.84 -2.86 4.44
CA ASN A 154 -4.79 -1.47 4.87
C ASN A 154 -6.18 -0.87 5.03
N THR A 155 -6.41 -0.19 6.13
CA THR A 155 -7.62 0.62 6.35
C THR A 155 -7.27 2.09 6.22
N PHE A 156 -8.02 2.76 5.36
CA PHE A 156 -7.89 4.19 5.09
C PHE A 156 -9.14 4.93 5.54
N LYS A 157 -8.99 6.20 5.85
CA LYS A 157 -10.09 7.16 5.86
C LYS A 157 -10.26 7.70 4.44
N TYR A 158 -11.41 7.49 3.82
CA TYR A 158 -11.71 7.79 2.43
C TYR A 158 -12.76 8.88 2.27
N LYS A 159 -12.55 9.77 1.30
CA LYS A 159 -13.54 10.75 0.85
C LYS A 159 -13.42 10.97 -0.65
N LEU A 160 -14.55 10.99 -1.33
CA LEU A 160 -14.67 11.47 -2.71
C LEU A 160 -15.23 12.89 -2.70
N LEU A 161 -14.55 13.81 -3.35
CA LEU A 161 -15.07 15.13 -3.69
C LEU A 161 -15.47 15.14 -5.15
N ASP A 162 -16.73 15.50 -5.39
CA ASP A 162 -17.30 15.68 -6.71
C ASP A 162 -17.28 17.17 -7.06
N LEU A 163 -16.25 17.61 -7.79
CA LEU A 163 -16.10 18.99 -8.24
C LEU A 163 -16.68 19.14 -9.66
N ASN A 164 -16.87 20.39 -10.13
CA ASN A 164 -17.57 20.64 -11.39
C ASN A 164 -17.03 19.85 -12.60
N ALA A 165 -15.72 19.79 -12.79
CA ALA A 165 -15.07 19.15 -13.94
C ALA A 165 -14.30 17.88 -13.59
N LYS A 166 -13.97 17.67 -12.33
CA LYS A 166 -13.10 16.58 -11.87
C LYS A 166 -13.58 15.95 -10.57
N ASN A 167 -13.17 14.72 -10.36
CA ASN A 167 -13.26 14.02 -9.09
C ASN A 167 -11.92 14.08 -8.36
N VAL A 168 -11.98 14.18 -7.02
CA VAL A 168 -10.81 14.07 -6.16
C VAL A 168 -11.08 12.98 -5.13
N GLN A 169 -10.31 11.89 -5.17
CA GLN A 169 -10.37 10.83 -4.17
C GLN A 169 -9.23 11.01 -3.18
N ILE A 170 -9.58 11.05 -1.91
CA ILE A 170 -8.63 11.27 -0.82
C ILE A 170 -8.63 10.05 0.09
N TYR A 171 -7.44 9.47 0.28
CA TYR A 171 -7.20 8.37 1.20
C TYR A 171 -6.20 8.83 2.26
N LEU A 172 -6.57 8.71 3.53
CA LEU A 172 -5.70 9.01 4.66
C LEU A 172 -5.36 7.71 5.38
N TYR A 173 -4.09 7.36 5.39
CA TYR A 173 -3.54 6.24 6.15
C TYR A 173 -2.89 6.77 7.43
N GLY A 174 -3.12 6.09 8.51
CA GLY A 174 -2.50 6.40 9.79
C GLY A 174 -3.44 6.13 10.94
N GLY A 175 -2.99 5.37 11.92
CA GLY A 175 -3.72 5.02 13.13
C GLY A 175 -2.95 5.40 14.38
N LYS A 176 -3.56 5.17 15.56
CA LYS A 176 -2.94 5.48 16.86
C LYS A 176 -1.58 4.79 17.06
N ASN A 177 -1.39 3.61 16.45
CA ASN A 177 -0.19 2.78 16.62
C ASN A 177 0.74 2.81 15.40
N SER A 178 0.36 3.48 14.30
CA SER A 178 1.22 3.60 13.13
C SER A 178 2.18 4.80 13.29
N PRO A 179 3.48 4.61 13.06
CA PRO A 179 4.40 5.74 12.95
C PRO A 179 4.21 6.53 11.66
N TYR A 180 3.49 5.97 10.68
CA TYR A 180 3.25 6.58 9.38
C TYR A 180 1.89 7.26 9.34
N GLU A 181 1.88 8.48 8.81
CA GLU A 181 0.69 9.24 8.43
C GLU A 181 0.86 9.62 6.95
N VAL A 182 0.01 9.09 6.07
CA VAL A 182 0.13 9.27 4.62
C VAL A 182 -1.22 9.64 4.03
N ALA A 183 -1.22 10.68 3.19
CA ALA A 183 -2.36 11.05 2.36
C ALA A 183 -2.03 10.75 0.88
N LEU A 184 -2.95 10.06 0.22
CA LEU A 184 -2.92 9.82 -1.22
C LEU A 184 -4.13 10.53 -1.82
N ILE A 185 -3.88 11.46 -2.72
CA ILE A 185 -4.90 12.33 -3.31
C ILE A 185 -4.87 12.12 -4.83
N PHE A 186 -5.93 11.54 -5.36
CA PHE A 186 -6.09 11.26 -6.80
C PHE A 186 -7.02 12.28 -7.41
N GLU A 187 -6.57 12.93 -8.47
CA GLU A 187 -7.40 13.82 -9.29
C GLU A 187 -7.58 13.24 -10.68
N TYR A 188 -8.79 13.27 -11.20
CA TYR A 188 -9.09 12.83 -12.56
C TYR A 188 -10.39 13.45 -13.08
N PRO A 189 -10.57 13.63 -14.42
CA PRO A 189 -11.81 14.11 -15.00
C PRO A 189 -13.01 13.21 -14.66
N LYS A 190 -14.18 13.77 -14.45
CA LYS A 190 -15.40 12.98 -14.17
C LYS A 190 -15.70 11.91 -15.22
N ALA A 191 -15.46 12.23 -16.49
CA ALA A 191 -15.64 11.31 -17.59
C ALA A 191 -14.80 10.04 -17.48
N GLU A 192 -13.64 10.13 -16.78
CA GLU A 192 -12.68 9.03 -16.60
C GLU A 192 -12.98 8.19 -15.34
N HIS A 193 -14.04 8.48 -14.58
CA HIS A 193 -14.32 7.82 -13.29
C HIS A 193 -14.30 6.29 -13.37
N ASN A 194 -14.99 5.73 -14.38
CA ASN A 194 -15.10 4.28 -14.52
C ASN A 194 -13.76 3.63 -14.92
N ALA A 195 -12.89 4.36 -15.60
CA ALA A 195 -11.57 3.88 -16.00
C ALA A 195 -10.52 4.07 -14.89
N ALA A 196 -10.59 5.17 -14.15
CA ALA A 196 -9.65 5.51 -13.09
C ALA A 196 -9.89 4.73 -11.78
N ASN A 197 -11.15 4.61 -11.36
CA ASN A 197 -11.51 4.04 -10.06
C ASN A 197 -10.96 2.61 -9.81
N PRO A 198 -11.02 1.65 -10.77
CA PRO A 198 -10.42 0.33 -10.58
C PRO A 198 -8.89 0.39 -10.41
N LYS A 199 -8.21 1.25 -11.16
CA LYS A 199 -6.75 1.42 -11.06
C LYS A 199 -6.35 2.05 -9.74
N ILE A 200 -7.11 3.04 -9.27
CA ILE A 200 -6.93 3.65 -7.94
C ILE A 200 -7.12 2.57 -6.86
N GLY A 201 -8.15 1.74 -6.96
CA GLY A 201 -8.36 0.62 -6.05
C GLY A 201 -7.14 -0.31 -5.97
N LEU A 202 -6.61 -0.73 -7.11
CA LEU A 202 -5.39 -1.56 -7.17
C LEU A 202 -4.14 -0.84 -6.62
N CYS A 203 -4.00 0.46 -6.88
CA CYS A 203 -2.93 1.27 -6.29
C CYS A 203 -3.01 1.26 -4.76
N MET A 204 -4.22 1.40 -4.19
CA MET A 204 -4.44 1.33 -2.74
C MET A 204 -4.20 -0.08 -2.16
N GLU A 205 -4.53 -1.14 -2.92
CA GLU A 205 -4.22 -2.53 -2.55
C GLU A 205 -2.70 -2.79 -2.50
N SER A 206 -1.92 -2.14 -3.37
CA SER A 206 -0.46 -2.27 -3.43
C SER A 206 0.27 -1.42 -2.39
N PHE A 207 -0.42 -0.53 -1.68
CA PHE A 207 0.18 0.38 -0.70
C PHE A 207 0.77 -0.38 0.48
N ALA A 208 2.01 -0.03 0.86
CA ALA A 208 2.65 -0.56 2.04
C ALA A 208 3.54 0.48 2.73
N VAL A 209 3.79 0.32 4.02
CA VAL A 209 4.68 1.18 4.81
C VAL A 209 5.59 0.35 5.71
N GLY A 210 6.75 0.91 6.08
CA GLY A 210 7.69 0.29 7.01
C GLY A 210 8.28 -1.02 6.46
N ASP A 211 8.30 -2.07 7.25
CA ASP A 211 8.94 -3.33 6.88
C ASP A 211 8.22 -4.05 5.71
N GLN A 212 6.91 -3.86 5.57
CA GLN A 212 6.19 -4.35 4.39
C GLN A 212 6.65 -3.61 3.12
N ALA A 213 6.82 -2.28 3.20
CA ALA A 213 7.35 -1.51 2.08
C ALA A 213 8.78 -1.94 1.70
N LYS A 214 9.65 -2.21 2.68
CA LYS A 214 11.01 -2.72 2.42
C LYS A 214 10.99 -4.02 1.62
N ARG A 215 10.11 -4.96 2.00
CA ARG A 215 9.95 -6.23 1.28
C ARG A 215 9.46 -5.98 -0.15
N ALA A 216 8.45 -5.12 -0.31
CA ALA A 216 7.90 -4.77 -1.61
C ALA A 216 8.94 -4.10 -2.52
N PHE A 217 9.78 -3.19 -2.01
CA PHE A 217 10.90 -2.60 -2.76
C PHE A 217 11.98 -3.62 -3.14
N ALA A 218 12.19 -4.65 -2.32
CA ALA A 218 13.13 -5.72 -2.62
C ALA A 218 12.60 -6.75 -3.63
N GLY A 219 11.37 -6.56 -4.16
CA GLY A 219 10.74 -7.51 -5.07
C GLY A 219 10.19 -8.76 -4.36
N GLY A 220 10.12 -8.75 -3.03
CA GLY A 220 9.46 -9.79 -2.24
C GLY A 220 7.94 -9.63 -2.33
N GLU A 221 7.25 -10.73 -2.59
CA GLU A 221 5.81 -10.77 -2.42
C GLU A 221 5.47 -10.41 -0.96
N THR A 222 4.39 -9.68 -0.77
CA THR A 222 3.79 -9.53 0.56
C THR A 222 3.12 -10.86 0.91
N GLU A 223 3.93 -11.87 1.23
CA GLU A 223 3.38 -13.11 1.80
C GLU A 223 2.90 -12.78 3.22
N ASP A 224 1.62 -13.05 3.45
CA ASP A 224 1.06 -13.16 4.78
C ASP A 224 1.77 -14.32 5.49
N ILE A 225 2.80 -13.99 6.28
CA ILE A 225 3.36 -14.94 7.22
C ILE A 225 2.44 -14.94 8.45
N GLU A 226 1.26 -15.57 8.31
CA GLU A 226 0.65 -16.20 9.48
C GLU A 226 1.56 -17.36 9.88
N GLY A 227 2.12 -17.21 11.09
CA GLY A 227 3.13 -18.10 11.61
C GLY A 227 2.68 -19.57 11.67
N THR A 228 3.31 -20.38 10.88
CA THR A 228 3.56 -21.76 11.25
C THR A 228 5.06 -22.00 11.05
N GLY A 229 5.77 -21.99 12.17
CA GLY A 229 7.18 -22.36 12.22
C GLY A 229 7.35 -23.83 11.80
N GLU A 230 7.60 -24.03 10.53
CA GLU A 230 8.13 -25.28 10.03
C GLU A 230 9.36 -24.98 9.16
N ALA A 231 10.49 -25.43 9.66
CA ALA A 231 11.78 -25.22 9.04
C ALA A 231 11.79 -25.78 7.61
N ALA A 232 12.28 -24.97 6.68
CA ALA A 232 12.50 -25.41 5.31
C ALA A 232 13.41 -26.65 5.27
N PRO A 233 13.08 -27.69 4.49
CA PRO A 233 13.97 -28.85 4.32
C PRO A 233 15.28 -28.42 3.64
N PRO A 234 16.43 -29.02 4.01
CA PRO A 234 17.73 -28.68 3.44
C PRO A 234 17.76 -28.96 1.92
N PRO A 235 18.54 -28.18 1.15
CA PRO A 235 18.65 -28.40 -0.28
C PRO A 235 19.25 -29.78 -0.55
N VAL A 236 18.60 -30.57 -1.39
CA VAL A 236 19.14 -31.84 -1.92
C VAL A 236 20.21 -31.50 -2.95
N ALA A 237 21.46 -31.84 -2.64
CA ALA A 237 22.56 -31.83 -3.60
C ALA A 237 22.38 -33.00 -4.58
N PHE A 238 22.42 -32.69 -5.88
CA PHE A 238 22.58 -33.67 -6.96
C PHE A 238 24.04 -33.73 -7.38
#